data_c4ba7f256551a04a236c96c67a69a2d7
#
_entry.id   c4ba7f256551a04a236c96c67a69a2d7
#
_cell.length_a   1.000
_cell.length_b   1.000
_cell.length_c   1.000
_cell.angle_alpha   90.00
_cell.angle_beta   90.00
_cell.angle_gamma   90.00
#
_symmetry.space_group_name_H-M   'P 1'
#
loop_
_entity.id
_entity.type
_entity.pdbx_description
1 polymer ?
#
loop_
_entity_poly.entity_id
_entity_poly.type
_entity_poly.pdbx_seq_one_letter_code
_entity_poly.pdbx_strand_id
1 'polypeptide(L)'
;MVFFMSILQTTELKKYYGSKPNITKALDGVTLSIEDGEFVAIVGTSGSGKSTLLNMMGGLDTPTSGSIKVKGKELSKFKDEQLTIFRRRNIGFIFQNYNLVPVLNVYENIVLPVELDGDTVDKHFMNEVVKMLALDGKLNSM
;
A
#
# COMPACT_ATOMS: atom_id res chain seq x y z
N MET A 1 -24.35 -4.59 -19.98
CA MET A 1 -23.02 -4.00 -20.15
C MET A 1 -22.41 -3.92 -18.75
N VAL A 2 -21.49 -4.79 -18.43
CA VAL A 2 -20.84 -4.78 -17.09
C VAL A 2 -19.73 -3.74 -17.17
N PHE A 3 -19.87 -2.63 -16.47
CA PHE A 3 -18.77 -1.66 -16.31
C PHE A 3 -17.82 -2.23 -15.27
N PHE A 4 -16.71 -2.78 -15.69
CA PHE A 4 -15.60 -3.06 -14.79
C PHE A 4 -15.07 -1.71 -14.29
N MET A 5 -15.24 -1.44 -13.01
CA MET A 5 -14.65 -0.24 -12.40
C MET A 5 -13.21 -0.58 -12.01
N SER A 6 -12.28 0.08 -12.65
CA SER A 6 -10.87 -0.01 -12.28
C SER A 6 -10.67 0.45 -10.83
N ILE A 7 -10.10 -0.43 -10.01
CA ILE A 7 -9.80 -0.13 -8.60
C ILE A 7 -8.56 0.73 -8.45
N LEU A 8 -7.60 0.60 -9.39
CA LEU A 8 -6.37 1.36 -9.44
C LEU A 8 -6.02 1.74 -10.86
N GLN A 9 -5.65 3.01 -11.06
CA GLN A 9 -5.18 3.52 -12.35
C GLN A 9 -3.96 4.40 -12.16
N THR A 10 -2.97 4.26 -13.04
CA THR A 10 -1.90 5.24 -13.21
C THR A 10 -1.94 5.79 -14.63
N THR A 11 -1.62 7.07 -14.79
CA THR A 11 -1.55 7.72 -16.10
C THR A 11 -0.26 8.53 -16.20
N GLU A 12 0.60 8.18 -17.16
CA GLU A 12 1.89 8.84 -17.42
C GLU A 12 2.71 9.06 -16.13
N LEU A 13 2.68 8.07 -15.23
CA LEU A 13 3.28 8.17 -13.92
C LEU A 13 4.79 8.25 -14.02
N LYS A 14 5.38 9.32 -13.47
CA LYS A 14 6.82 9.52 -13.41
C LYS A 14 7.29 9.73 -11.98
N LYS A 15 8.41 9.11 -11.65
CA LYS A 15 9.13 9.35 -10.40
C LYS A 15 10.62 9.50 -10.66
N TYR A 16 11.13 10.66 -10.38
CA TYR A 16 12.53 11.01 -10.53
C TYR A 16 13.11 11.37 -9.16
N TYR A 17 14.26 10.80 -8.83
CA TYR A 17 14.99 11.08 -7.61
C TYR A 17 16.26 11.86 -7.93
N GLY A 18 16.70 12.68 -6.98
CA GLY A 18 17.91 13.50 -7.12
C GLY A 18 17.67 14.85 -7.80
N SER A 19 18.75 15.57 -8.05
CA SER A 19 18.78 16.86 -8.74
C SER A 19 19.85 16.86 -9.84
N LYS A 20 19.72 17.77 -10.80
CA LYS A 20 20.73 17.90 -11.87
C LYS A 20 22.13 18.12 -11.27
N PRO A 21 23.20 17.47 -11.80
CA PRO A 21 23.20 16.62 -12.99
C PRO A 21 22.76 15.14 -12.74
N ASN A 22 22.59 14.71 -11.49
CA ASN A 22 22.39 13.30 -11.10
C ASN A 22 20.90 12.99 -10.85
N ILE A 23 20.13 12.83 -11.91
CA ILE A 23 18.72 12.44 -11.83
C ILE A 23 18.57 10.95 -12.14
N THR A 24 17.95 10.21 -11.23
CA THR A 24 17.53 8.83 -11.47
C THR A 24 16.05 8.79 -11.81
N LYS A 25 15.72 8.34 -13.02
CA LYS A 25 14.35 8.14 -13.47
C LYS A 25 13.88 6.74 -13.05
N ALA A 26 13.30 6.64 -11.89
CA ALA A 26 12.82 5.35 -11.37
C ALA A 26 11.54 4.88 -12.07
N LEU A 27 10.67 5.80 -12.45
CA LEU A 27 9.49 5.58 -13.30
C LEU A 27 9.46 6.68 -14.37
N ASP A 28 9.22 6.34 -15.63
CA ASP A 28 9.23 7.30 -16.74
C ASP A 28 8.03 7.09 -17.70
N GLY A 29 6.81 7.39 -17.21
CA GLY A 29 5.58 7.34 -17.99
C GLY A 29 4.82 6.03 -17.89
N VAL A 30 4.64 5.48 -16.68
CA VAL A 30 3.90 4.23 -16.46
C VAL A 30 2.40 4.49 -16.49
N THR A 31 1.70 3.85 -17.43
CA THR A 31 0.25 3.86 -17.53
C THR A 31 -0.26 2.42 -17.40
N LEU A 32 -1.12 2.17 -16.40
CA LEU A 32 -1.75 0.88 -16.19
C LEU A 32 -3.12 1.04 -15.51
N SER A 33 -3.95 0.03 -15.64
CA SER A 33 -5.24 -0.09 -14.98
C SER A 33 -5.36 -1.47 -14.36
N ILE A 34 -5.86 -1.55 -13.13
CA ILE A 34 -6.14 -2.80 -12.40
C ILE A 34 -7.62 -2.79 -12.05
N GLU A 35 -8.33 -3.84 -12.43
CA GLU A 35 -9.74 -4.01 -12.16
C GLU A 35 -9.96 -4.59 -10.75
N ASP A 36 -11.16 -4.42 -10.23
CA ASP A 36 -11.52 -4.99 -8.92
C ASP A 36 -11.48 -6.52 -8.97
N GLY A 37 -10.89 -7.15 -7.93
CA GLY A 37 -10.69 -8.59 -7.84
C GLY A 37 -9.53 -9.15 -8.66
N GLU A 38 -8.77 -8.32 -9.36
CA GLU A 38 -7.63 -8.75 -10.20
C GLU A 38 -6.40 -9.07 -9.34
N PHE A 39 -5.71 -10.16 -9.68
CA PHE A 39 -4.38 -10.49 -9.13
C PHE A 39 -3.30 -10.13 -10.14
N VAL A 40 -2.45 -9.18 -9.80
CA VAL A 40 -1.43 -8.62 -10.69
C VAL A 40 -0.02 -8.87 -10.14
N ALA A 41 0.88 -9.37 -10.97
CA ALA A 41 2.29 -9.53 -10.66
C ALA A 41 3.14 -8.52 -11.45
N ILE A 42 3.96 -7.73 -10.73
CA ILE A 42 4.94 -6.81 -11.33
C ILE A 42 6.29 -7.49 -11.35
N VAL A 43 6.77 -7.83 -12.54
CA VAL A 43 8.03 -8.55 -12.74
C VAL A 43 9.06 -7.67 -13.45
N GLY A 44 10.35 -7.96 -13.26
CA GLY A 44 11.46 -7.23 -13.90
C GLY A 44 12.76 -7.40 -13.13
N THR A 45 13.88 -6.96 -13.73
CA THR A 45 15.21 -7.02 -13.14
C THR A 45 15.34 -6.16 -11.89
N SER A 46 16.39 -6.37 -11.10
CA SER A 46 16.72 -5.47 -9.96
C SER A 46 16.93 -4.03 -10.47
N GLY A 47 16.41 -3.06 -9.72
CA GLY A 47 16.52 -1.64 -10.10
C GLY A 47 15.52 -1.16 -11.18
N SER A 48 14.62 -2.01 -11.70
CA SER A 48 13.66 -1.62 -12.74
C SER A 48 12.46 -0.78 -12.26
N GLY A 49 12.45 -0.31 -11.01
CA GLY A 49 11.41 0.57 -10.49
C GLY A 49 10.19 -0.11 -9.86
N LYS A 50 10.17 -1.46 -9.72
CA LYS A 50 9.01 -2.20 -9.15
C LYS A 50 8.58 -1.71 -7.77
N SER A 51 9.53 -1.60 -6.84
CA SER A 51 9.24 -1.12 -5.48
C SER A 51 8.79 0.35 -5.50
N THR A 52 9.37 1.17 -6.37
CA THR A 52 8.94 2.55 -6.57
C THR A 52 7.49 2.59 -7.06
N LEU A 53 7.13 1.75 -8.04
CA LEU A 53 5.77 1.67 -8.55
C LEU A 53 4.78 1.22 -7.46
N LEU A 54 5.12 0.20 -6.68
CA LEU A 54 4.30 -0.26 -5.55
C LEU A 54 4.12 0.85 -4.49
N ASN A 55 5.19 1.57 -4.14
CA ASN A 55 5.11 2.69 -3.21
C ASN A 55 4.22 3.81 -3.72
N MET A 56 4.32 4.13 -5.03
CA MET A 56 3.43 5.12 -5.66
C MET A 56 1.97 4.68 -5.60
N MET A 57 1.67 3.44 -6.02
CA MET A 57 0.31 2.88 -5.99
C MET A 57 -0.25 2.77 -4.57
N GLY A 58 0.61 2.51 -3.59
CA GLY A 58 0.26 2.51 -2.16
C GLY A 58 0.14 3.91 -1.52
N GLY A 59 0.43 4.98 -2.27
CA GLY A 59 0.43 6.34 -1.73
C GLY A 59 1.48 6.58 -0.63
N LEU A 60 2.57 5.82 -0.65
CA LEU A 60 3.70 5.97 0.29
C LEU A 60 4.72 7.00 -0.18
N ASP A 61 4.64 7.39 -1.44
CA ASP A 61 5.49 8.41 -2.03
C ASP A 61 4.67 9.23 -3.04
N THR A 62 5.13 10.42 -3.40
CA THR A 62 4.45 11.33 -4.33
C THR A 62 5.10 11.29 -5.70
N PRO A 63 4.31 11.27 -6.79
CA PRO A 63 4.85 11.28 -8.14
C PRO A 63 5.53 12.63 -8.48
N THR A 64 6.53 12.58 -9.35
CA THR A 64 7.12 13.79 -9.96
C THR A 64 6.14 14.41 -10.97
N SER A 65 5.42 13.57 -11.71
CA SER A 65 4.32 13.95 -12.61
C SER A 65 3.46 12.74 -12.96
N GLY A 66 2.35 12.97 -13.65
CA GLY A 66 1.34 11.96 -13.92
C GLY A 66 0.34 11.87 -12.78
N SER A 67 -0.53 10.86 -12.79
CA SER A 67 -1.58 10.70 -11.79
C SER A 67 -1.73 9.25 -11.33
N ILE A 68 -2.24 9.11 -10.10
CA ILE A 68 -2.62 7.81 -9.52
C ILE A 68 -4.02 7.96 -8.95
N LYS A 69 -4.91 7.07 -9.35
CA LYS A 69 -6.27 6.98 -8.79
C LYS A 69 -6.47 5.62 -8.14
N VAL A 70 -7.01 5.61 -6.94
CA VAL A 70 -7.43 4.41 -6.21
C VAL A 70 -8.90 4.57 -5.83
N LYS A 71 -9.73 3.61 -6.19
CA LYS A 71 -11.20 3.68 -6.01
C LYS A 71 -11.78 5.01 -6.53
N GLY A 72 -11.31 5.45 -7.70
CA GLY A 72 -11.73 6.70 -8.35
C GLY A 72 -11.19 7.99 -7.71
N LYS A 73 -10.47 7.91 -6.58
CA LYS A 73 -9.90 9.08 -5.89
C LYS A 73 -8.45 9.29 -6.30
N GLU A 74 -8.11 10.49 -6.74
CA GLU A 74 -6.75 10.84 -7.14
C GLU A 74 -5.89 11.16 -5.92
N LEU A 75 -4.83 10.37 -5.70
CA LEU A 75 -4.01 10.43 -4.48
C LEU A 75 -3.27 11.77 -4.36
N SER A 76 -2.85 12.38 -5.45
CA SER A 76 -2.14 13.67 -5.46
C SER A 76 -2.98 14.86 -4.98
N LYS A 77 -4.31 14.70 -4.90
CA LYS A 77 -5.23 15.73 -4.39
C LYS A 77 -5.42 15.71 -2.89
N PHE A 78 -4.92 14.68 -2.22
CA PHE A 78 -5.01 14.59 -0.76
C PHE A 78 -3.89 15.38 -0.08
N LYS A 79 -4.23 16.02 1.03
CA LYS A 79 -3.24 16.48 2.00
C LYS A 79 -2.67 15.28 2.77
N ASP A 80 -1.50 15.41 3.38
CA ASP A 80 -0.80 14.31 4.04
C ASP A 80 -1.66 13.56 5.07
N GLU A 81 -2.42 14.28 5.90
CA GLU A 81 -3.35 13.68 6.86
C GLU A 81 -4.47 12.88 6.18
N GLN A 82 -5.07 13.44 5.14
CA GLN A 82 -6.13 12.79 4.36
C GLN A 82 -5.61 11.54 3.65
N LEU A 83 -4.39 11.62 3.11
CA LEU A 83 -3.74 10.50 2.46
C LEU A 83 -3.42 9.38 3.46
N THR A 84 -3.00 9.72 4.67
CA THR A 84 -2.76 8.77 5.76
C THR A 84 -4.03 8.03 6.17
N ILE A 85 -5.14 8.74 6.36
CA ILE A 85 -6.45 8.14 6.67
C ILE A 85 -6.92 7.28 5.49
N PHE A 86 -6.76 7.77 4.25
CA PHE A 86 -7.17 7.03 3.06
C PHE A 86 -6.41 5.71 2.91
N ARG A 87 -5.07 5.71 3.11
CA ARG A 87 -4.24 4.50 3.09
C ARG A 87 -4.73 3.49 4.12
N ARG A 88 -4.86 3.90 5.37
CA ARG A 88 -5.28 3.03 6.47
C ARG A 88 -6.59 2.29 6.17
N ARG A 89 -7.54 2.97 5.53
CA ARG A 89 -8.89 2.44 5.25
C ARG A 89 -9.04 1.71 3.91
N ASN A 90 -8.09 1.88 2.98
CA ASN A 90 -8.30 1.41 1.61
C ASN A 90 -7.14 0.57 1.05
N ILE A 91 -5.97 0.54 1.69
CA ILE A 91 -4.78 -0.10 1.16
C ILE A 91 -4.14 -0.96 2.25
N GLY A 92 -4.05 -2.28 2.00
CA GLY A 92 -3.19 -3.18 2.78
C GLY A 92 -1.80 -3.24 2.17
N PHE A 93 -0.75 -3.09 2.97
CA PHE A 93 0.62 -3.14 2.51
C PHE A 93 1.41 -4.21 3.27
N ILE A 94 2.04 -5.12 2.55
CA ILE A 94 2.96 -6.11 3.11
C ILE A 94 4.37 -5.74 2.64
N PHE A 95 5.20 -5.28 3.58
CA PHE A 95 6.57 -4.87 3.29
C PHE A 95 7.53 -6.07 3.27
N GLN A 96 8.60 -5.96 2.51
CA GLN A 96 9.65 -6.98 2.45
C GLN A 96 10.29 -7.22 3.83
N ASN A 97 10.42 -6.20 4.66
CA ASN A 97 10.97 -6.26 6.01
C ASN A 97 9.89 -6.28 7.11
N TYR A 98 8.65 -6.64 6.74
CA TYR A 98 7.47 -6.74 7.62
C TYR A 98 7.07 -5.45 8.33
N ASN A 99 7.97 -4.56 8.69
CA ASN A 99 7.77 -3.27 9.37
C ASN A 99 6.98 -3.40 10.69
N LEU A 100 7.21 -4.48 11.44
CA LEU A 100 6.63 -4.66 12.75
C LEU A 100 7.22 -3.64 13.73
N VAL A 101 6.42 -3.21 14.71
CA VAL A 101 6.86 -2.35 15.81
C VAL A 101 7.54 -3.22 16.87
N PRO A 102 8.88 -3.12 17.08
CA PRO A 102 9.62 -4.10 17.86
C PRO A 102 9.28 -4.14 19.35
N VAL A 103 8.69 -3.06 19.87
CA VAL A 103 8.29 -2.95 21.29
C VAL A 103 6.89 -3.47 21.56
N LEU A 104 6.18 -3.91 20.51
CA LEU A 104 4.84 -4.48 20.59
C LEU A 104 4.91 -5.98 20.36
N ASN A 105 4.08 -6.73 21.09
CA ASN A 105 3.93 -8.16 20.86
C ASN A 105 3.12 -8.45 19.57
N VAL A 106 2.95 -9.72 19.24
CA VAL A 106 2.23 -10.13 18.01
C VAL A 106 0.80 -9.62 18.00
N TYR A 107 0.06 -9.75 19.11
CA TYR A 107 -1.31 -9.25 19.21
C TYR A 107 -1.38 -7.74 18.96
N GLU A 108 -0.55 -6.98 19.67
CA GLU A 108 -0.51 -5.51 19.56
C GLU A 108 -0.14 -5.06 18.14
N ASN A 109 0.81 -5.72 17.47
CA ASN A 109 1.12 -5.42 16.06
C ASN A 109 -0.05 -5.70 15.12
N ILE A 110 -0.85 -6.76 15.35
CA ILE A 110 -2.02 -7.10 14.53
C ILE A 110 -3.12 -6.05 14.70
N VAL A 111 -3.41 -5.63 15.92
CA VAL A 111 -4.54 -4.74 16.20
C VAL A 111 -4.21 -3.26 16.02
N LEU A 112 -2.94 -2.89 16.01
CA LEU A 112 -2.48 -1.51 15.93
C LEU A 112 -3.16 -0.67 14.83
N PRO A 113 -3.34 -1.14 13.59
CA PRO A 113 -4.01 -0.36 12.55
C PRO A 113 -5.47 -0.05 12.86
N VAL A 114 -6.18 -0.99 13.52
CA VAL A 114 -7.59 -0.84 13.91
C VAL A 114 -7.72 0.19 15.03
N GLU A 115 -6.87 0.08 16.05
CA GLU A 115 -6.86 1.00 17.20
C GLU A 115 -6.45 2.43 16.79
N LEU A 116 -5.50 2.57 15.86
CA LEU A 116 -5.11 3.87 15.29
C LEU A 116 -6.25 4.56 14.51
N ASP A 117 -7.20 3.80 13.99
CA ASP A 117 -8.40 4.35 13.32
C ASP A 117 -9.53 4.70 14.30
N GLY A 118 -9.36 4.35 15.59
CA GLY A 118 -10.36 4.54 16.64
C GLY A 118 -11.46 3.48 16.62
N ASP A 119 -11.28 2.41 15.85
CA ASP A 119 -12.24 1.31 15.74
C ASP A 119 -12.01 0.27 16.83
N THR A 120 -13.04 -0.54 17.08
CA THR A 120 -12.95 -1.68 17.99
C THR A 120 -12.55 -2.95 17.24
N VAL A 121 -11.64 -3.71 17.85
CA VAL A 121 -11.18 -4.98 17.29
C VAL A 121 -12.31 -6.00 17.27
N ASP A 122 -12.67 -6.52 16.09
CA ASP A 122 -13.53 -7.68 15.96
C ASP A 122 -12.80 -8.94 16.43
N LYS A 123 -13.07 -9.35 17.65
CA LYS A 123 -12.42 -10.51 18.28
C LYS A 123 -12.70 -11.84 17.55
N HIS A 124 -13.88 -11.97 16.94
CA HIS A 124 -14.21 -13.18 16.18
C HIS A 124 -13.36 -13.28 14.93
N PHE A 125 -13.35 -12.24 14.10
CA PHE A 125 -12.55 -12.17 12.89
C PHE A 125 -11.05 -12.30 13.19
N MET A 126 -10.57 -11.60 14.22
CA MET A 126 -9.18 -11.71 14.67
C MET A 126 -8.79 -13.13 15.03
N ASN A 127 -9.64 -13.86 15.80
CA ASN A 127 -9.37 -15.25 16.18
C ASN A 127 -9.35 -16.18 14.96
N GLU A 128 -10.20 -15.96 13.96
CA GLU A 128 -10.17 -16.72 12.71
C GLU A 128 -8.85 -16.51 11.94
N VAL A 129 -8.41 -15.26 11.81
CA VAL A 129 -7.13 -14.92 11.14
C VAL A 129 -5.95 -15.54 11.90
N VAL A 130 -5.92 -15.43 13.23
CA VAL A 130 -4.84 -16.00 14.08
C VAL A 130 -4.74 -17.51 13.88
N LYS A 131 -5.88 -18.22 13.87
CA LYS A 131 -5.93 -19.67 13.62
C LYS A 131 -5.48 -20.02 12.19
N MET A 132 -5.98 -19.29 11.21
CA MET A 132 -5.61 -19.50 9.78
C MET A 132 -4.09 -19.37 9.57
N LEU A 133 -3.44 -18.44 10.28
CA LEU A 133 -2.00 -18.19 10.20
C LEU A 133 -1.16 -19.01 11.19
N ALA A 134 -1.79 -19.93 11.97
CA ALA A 134 -1.14 -20.74 13.00
C ALA A 134 -0.35 -19.88 14.03
N LEU A 135 -0.91 -18.76 14.43
CA LEU A 135 -0.36 -17.85 15.44
C LEU A 135 -0.92 -18.09 16.84
N ASP A 136 -1.77 -19.13 17.01
CA ASP A 136 -2.27 -19.56 18.33
C ASP A 136 -1.06 -19.81 19.26
N GLY A 137 -1.10 -19.27 20.45
CA GLY A 137 -0.01 -19.40 21.42
C GLY A 137 1.20 -18.50 21.19
N LYS A 138 1.24 -17.70 20.10
CA LYS A 138 2.32 -16.73 19.82
C LYS A 138 1.92 -15.27 20.06
N LEU A 139 0.68 -15.00 20.37
CA LEU A 139 0.16 -13.63 20.46
C LEU A 139 0.90 -12.74 21.46
N ASN A 140 1.45 -13.31 22.51
CA ASN A 140 2.24 -12.59 23.54
C ASN A 140 3.75 -12.58 23.25
N SER A 141 4.20 -13.15 22.14
CA SER A 141 5.62 -13.13 21.74
C SER A 141 6.01 -11.73 21.25
N MET A 142 7.22 -11.32 21.59
CA MET A 142 7.86 -10.08 21.11
C MET A 142 8.55 -10.36 19.79
#